data_ff2ed75864e4ccd64a400b125ceaeacf
#
_entry.id   ff2ed75864e4ccd64a400b125ceaeacf
#
_cell.length_a   1.000
_cell.length_b   1.000
_cell.length_c   1.000
_cell.angle_alpha   90.00
_cell.angle_beta   90.00
_cell.angle_gamma   90.00
#
_symmetry.space_group_name_H-M   'P 1'
#
loop_
_entity.id
_entity.type
_entity.pdbx_description
1 polymer ?
#
loop_
_entity_poly.entity_id
_entity_poly.type
_entity_poly.pdbx_seq_one_letter_code
_entity_poly.pdbx_strand_id
1 'polypeptide(L)'
;PRHTGVEIALVCEQSTSLIPRVARGDLDLALVSRDHAQRGTLLFHEPLVWVGAPQGTAWKSRPLRLAYEHNCIFRQGVQAALDRAGIPWEMAVESDSTRTVEASVSADLAVHTVLAGSEPPYVERINHGGALPDLSTMKVNLYVAQPAHSHTIQAMAEMIRRAYAQGKGRAVVQERELKLVQS
;
A
#
# COMPACT_ATOMS: atom_id res chain seq x y z
N PRO A 1 17.34 -10.92 20.76
CA PRO A 1 18.37 -9.98 21.22
C PRO A 1 17.81 -8.56 21.07
N ARG A 2 17.79 -7.80 22.16
CA ARG A 2 17.44 -6.38 22.11
C ARG A 2 18.68 -5.64 21.61
N HIS A 3 18.57 -5.00 20.46
CA HIS A 3 19.61 -4.10 19.97
C HIS A 3 19.50 -2.78 20.74
N THR A 4 20.22 -2.65 21.84
CA THR A 4 20.33 -1.41 22.60
C THR A 4 21.18 -0.41 21.83
N GLY A 5 20.72 0.83 21.68
CA GLY A 5 21.45 1.91 20.99
C GLY A 5 21.12 2.07 19.49
N VAL A 6 20.04 1.44 19.00
CA VAL A 6 19.51 1.68 17.65
C VAL A 6 18.29 2.57 17.75
N GLU A 7 18.33 3.72 17.11
CA GLU A 7 17.19 4.62 16.91
C GLU A 7 16.61 4.38 15.52
N ILE A 8 15.28 4.30 15.41
CA ILE A 8 14.57 4.09 14.15
C ILE A 8 13.70 5.33 13.88
N ALA A 9 14.03 6.08 12.84
CA ALA A 9 13.16 7.12 12.29
C ALA A 9 12.31 6.51 11.17
N LEU A 10 10.98 6.51 11.34
CA LEU A 10 10.05 6.00 10.34
C LEU A 10 9.49 7.14 9.50
N VAL A 11 9.60 7.01 8.18
CA VAL A 11 9.06 7.95 7.20
C VAL A 11 8.04 7.22 6.34
N CYS A 12 6.81 7.76 6.26
CA CYS A 12 5.75 7.24 5.40
C CYS A 12 5.51 8.22 4.26
N GLU A 13 5.89 7.83 3.06
CA GLU A 13 5.75 8.60 1.82
C GLU A 13 5.40 7.69 0.66
N GLN A 14 5.06 8.28 -0.47
CA GLN A 14 4.80 7.52 -1.69
C GLN A 14 6.07 6.83 -2.21
N SER A 15 5.92 5.64 -2.78
CA SER A 15 7.02 4.84 -3.33
C SER A 15 7.91 5.60 -4.31
N THR A 16 7.34 6.54 -5.07
CA THR A 16 8.05 7.38 -6.04
C THR A 16 9.03 8.35 -5.40
N SER A 17 8.77 8.81 -4.17
CA SER A 17 9.67 9.70 -3.43
C SER A 17 10.72 8.94 -2.64
N LEU A 18 10.41 7.74 -2.15
CA LEU A 18 11.32 6.93 -1.32
C LEU A 18 12.55 6.43 -2.09
N ILE A 19 12.37 5.96 -3.33
CA ILE A 19 13.45 5.36 -4.13
C ILE A 19 14.63 6.33 -4.34
N PRO A 20 14.43 7.58 -4.82
CA PRO A 20 15.53 8.52 -4.97
C PRO A 20 16.19 8.89 -3.63
N ARG A 21 15.45 8.89 -2.52
CA ARG A 21 16.00 9.18 -1.19
C ARG A 21 16.93 8.06 -0.71
N VAL A 22 16.56 6.79 -0.91
CA VAL A 22 17.46 5.67 -0.62
C VAL A 22 18.70 5.71 -1.53
N ALA A 23 18.53 6.07 -2.81
CA ALA A 23 19.64 6.14 -3.75
C ALA A 23 20.68 7.23 -3.39
N ARG A 24 20.23 8.33 -2.75
CA ARG A 24 21.11 9.38 -2.24
C ARG A 24 21.66 9.14 -0.83
N GLY A 25 21.16 8.09 -0.14
CA GLY A 25 21.51 7.82 1.26
C GLY A 25 20.76 8.68 2.29
N ASP A 26 19.71 9.40 1.88
CA ASP A 26 18.82 10.15 2.79
C ASP A 26 17.97 9.21 3.66
N LEU A 27 17.78 7.97 3.21
CA LEU A 27 17.15 6.87 3.92
C LEU A 27 18.03 5.63 3.81
N ASP A 28 18.15 4.90 4.91
CA ASP A 28 18.95 3.65 4.96
C ASP A 28 18.22 2.49 4.28
N LEU A 29 16.90 2.40 4.47
CA LEU A 29 16.04 1.32 3.98
C LEU A 29 14.71 1.92 3.51
N ALA A 30 14.09 1.29 2.50
CA ALA A 30 12.71 1.56 2.14
C ALA A 30 11.97 0.30 1.69
N LEU A 31 10.72 0.17 2.13
CA LEU A 31 9.74 -0.76 1.58
C LEU A 31 8.93 -0.05 0.50
N VAL A 32 8.92 -0.58 -0.70
CA VAL A 32 8.35 0.08 -1.87
C VAL A 32 7.48 -0.90 -2.64
N SER A 33 6.22 -0.51 -2.87
CA SER A 33 5.32 -1.23 -3.77
C SER A 33 5.54 -0.75 -5.19
N ARG A 34 5.94 -1.66 -6.10
CA ARG A 34 6.20 -1.32 -7.51
C ARG A 34 6.08 -2.55 -8.41
N ASP A 35 5.65 -2.34 -9.64
CA ASP A 35 5.53 -3.43 -10.62
C ASP A 35 6.90 -3.86 -11.16
N HIS A 36 7.82 -2.93 -11.37
CA HIS A 36 9.18 -3.20 -11.88
C HIS A 36 10.27 -2.75 -10.91
N ALA A 37 10.88 -3.70 -10.20
CA ALA A 37 12.02 -3.43 -9.33
C ALA A 37 13.34 -3.65 -10.08
N GLN A 38 14.06 -2.57 -10.39
CA GLN A 38 15.37 -2.66 -11.04
C GLN A 38 16.53 -2.89 -10.04
N ARG A 39 16.38 -2.55 -8.75
CA ARG A 39 17.47 -2.60 -7.76
C ARG A 39 17.04 -3.02 -6.34
N GLY A 40 15.79 -3.34 -6.11
CA GLY A 40 15.30 -3.79 -4.82
C GLY A 40 15.28 -5.32 -4.69
N THR A 41 15.34 -5.83 -3.46
CA THR A 41 15.09 -7.24 -3.19
C THR A 41 13.59 -7.46 -3.08
N LEU A 42 13.03 -8.32 -3.92
CA LEU A 42 11.63 -8.72 -3.83
C LEU A 42 11.38 -9.42 -2.49
N LEU A 43 10.40 -8.95 -1.73
CA LEU A 43 9.97 -9.58 -0.48
C LEU A 43 8.76 -10.49 -0.72
N PHE A 44 7.73 -9.98 -1.37
CA PHE A 44 6.51 -10.73 -1.68
C PHE A 44 5.69 -10.06 -2.78
N HIS A 45 4.69 -10.79 -3.25
CA HIS A 45 3.65 -10.31 -4.15
C HIS A 45 2.35 -10.10 -3.39
N GLU A 46 1.66 -8.98 -3.64
CA GLU A 46 0.37 -8.70 -3.02
C GLU A 46 -0.62 -8.17 -4.07
N PRO A 47 -1.82 -8.78 -4.19
CA PRO A 47 -2.84 -8.28 -5.08
C PRO A 47 -3.38 -6.93 -4.60
N LEU A 48 -3.74 -6.06 -5.54
CA LEU A 48 -4.60 -4.93 -5.25
C LEU A 48 -6.03 -5.41 -5.05
N VAL A 49 -6.72 -4.81 -4.10
CA VAL A 49 -8.13 -5.08 -3.81
C VAL A 49 -8.92 -3.80 -3.80
N TRP A 50 -10.18 -3.88 -4.22
CA TRP A 50 -11.13 -2.79 -4.11
C TRP A 50 -11.58 -2.63 -2.67
N VAL A 51 -11.61 -1.38 -2.19
CA VAL A 51 -12.11 -1.02 -0.86
C VAL A 51 -13.15 0.09 -0.94
N GLY A 52 -14.10 0.05 -0.03
CA GLY A 52 -15.20 1.02 0.12
C GLY A 52 -15.59 1.18 1.57
N ALA A 53 -16.59 1.99 1.83
CA ALA A 53 -17.19 2.11 3.16
C ALA A 53 -17.76 0.76 3.62
N PRO A 54 -17.73 0.46 4.93
CA PRO A 54 -18.40 -0.71 5.47
C PRO A 54 -19.89 -0.71 5.09
N GLN A 55 -20.33 -1.80 4.46
CA GLN A 55 -21.69 -1.94 3.89
C GLN A 55 -22.05 -0.87 2.83
N GLY A 56 -21.07 -0.16 2.30
CA GLY A 56 -21.24 0.90 1.32
C GLY A 56 -21.74 0.41 -0.03
N THR A 57 -22.25 1.33 -0.81
CA THR A 57 -22.89 1.07 -2.11
C THR A 57 -22.26 1.86 -3.27
N ALA A 58 -21.32 2.78 -3.00
CA ALA A 58 -20.66 3.61 -4.01
C ALA A 58 -20.08 2.77 -5.16
N TRP A 59 -19.59 1.57 -4.87
CA TRP A 59 -19.02 0.66 -5.87
C TRP A 59 -20.04 0.13 -6.90
N LYS A 60 -21.36 0.22 -6.61
CA LYS A 60 -22.44 -0.18 -7.51
C LYS A 60 -22.85 0.94 -8.47
N SER A 61 -22.50 2.18 -8.16
CA SER A 61 -22.87 3.36 -8.97
C SER A 61 -22.14 3.39 -10.30
N ARG A 62 -22.75 4.03 -11.29
CA ARG A 62 -22.13 4.31 -12.59
C ARG A 62 -22.43 5.76 -12.98
N PRO A 63 -21.40 6.52 -13.42
CA PRO A 63 -20.01 6.14 -13.47
C PRO A 63 -19.45 5.76 -12.09
N LEU A 64 -18.47 4.83 -12.04
CA LEU A 64 -17.82 4.43 -10.79
C LEU A 64 -16.98 5.60 -10.28
N ARG A 65 -17.25 6.04 -9.06
CA ARG A 65 -16.57 7.17 -8.44
C ARG A 65 -15.29 6.72 -7.76
N LEU A 66 -14.17 7.27 -8.19
CA LEU A 66 -12.84 6.92 -7.69
C LEU A 66 -12.29 8.03 -6.78
N ALA A 67 -11.55 7.63 -5.75
CA ALA A 67 -10.79 8.53 -4.89
C ALA A 67 -9.32 8.09 -4.88
N TYR A 68 -8.39 8.99 -5.28
CA TYR A 68 -6.96 8.70 -5.34
C TYR A 68 -6.11 9.93 -5.02
N GLU A 69 -4.91 9.67 -4.53
CA GLU A 69 -3.87 10.68 -4.50
C GLU A 69 -3.39 10.98 -5.94
N HIS A 70 -2.95 12.22 -6.18
CA HIS A 70 -2.47 12.66 -7.50
C HIS A 70 -1.37 11.76 -8.05
N ASN A 71 -0.44 11.33 -7.21
CA ASN A 71 0.74 10.54 -7.58
C ASN A 71 0.62 9.05 -7.18
N CYS A 72 -0.59 8.53 -6.94
CA CYS A 72 -0.78 7.13 -6.59
C CYS A 72 -0.34 6.21 -7.73
N ILE A 73 0.61 5.31 -7.45
CA ILE A 73 1.17 4.38 -8.43
C ILE A 73 0.16 3.35 -8.93
N PHE A 74 -0.92 3.11 -8.19
CA PHE A 74 -1.96 2.14 -8.55
C PHE A 74 -2.97 2.70 -9.53
N ARG A 75 -3.16 4.02 -9.52
CA ARG A 75 -4.23 4.73 -10.23
C ARG A 75 -4.31 4.37 -11.72
N GLN A 76 -3.20 4.49 -12.44
CA GLN A 76 -3.18 4.23 -13.89
C GLN A 76 -3.56 2.79 -14.23
N GLY A 77 -3.05 1.82 -13.46
CA GLY A 77 -3.37 0.41 -13.66
C GLY A 77 -4.84 0.08 -13.41
N VAL A 78 -5.43 0.73 -12.40
CA VAL A 78 -6.85 0.59 -12.04
C VAL A 78 -7.75 1.20 -13.12
N GLN A 79 -7.46 2.43 -13.57
CA GLN A 79 -8.18 3.09 -14.64
C GLN A 79 -8.15 2.26 -15.94
N ALA A 80 -6.97 1.78 -16.33
CA ALA A 80 -6.84 0.89 -17.49
C ALA A 80 -7.60 -0.44 -17.34
N ALA A 81 -7.73 -0.97 -16.12
CA ALA A 81 -8.54 -2.17 -15.87
C ALA A 81 -10.05 -1.88 -16.04
N LEU A 82 -10.52 -0.75 -15.56
CA LEU A 82 -11.91 -0.30 -15.74
C LEU A 82 -12.21 -0.05 -17.21
N ASP A 83 -11.33 0.63 -17.93
CA ASP A 83 -11.47 0.89 -19.37
C ASP A 83 -11.57 -0.42 -20.17
N ARG A 84 -10.70 -1.39 -19.90
CA ARG A 84 -10.77 -2.71 -20.55
C ARG A 84 -12.04 -3.49 -20.22
N ALA A 85 -12.59 -3.27 -19.02
CA ALA A 85 -13.86 -3.89 -18.61
C ALA A 85 -15.09 -3.14 -19.13
N GLY A 86 -14.91 -1.99 -19.82
CA GLY A 86 -16.02 -1.16 -20.28
C GLY A 86 -16.83 -0.52 -19.14
N ILE A 87 -16.23 -0.36 -17.97
CA ILE A 87 -16.90 0.23 -16.81
C ILE A 87 -16.63 1.74 -16.81
N PRO A 88 -17.66 2.58 -16.98
CA PRO A 88 -17.51 4.03 -16.91
C PRO A 88 -17.12 4.45 -15.48
N TRP A 89 -16.15 5.34 -15.39
CA TRP A 89 -15.63 5.86 -14.14
C TRP A 89 -15.37 7.36 -14.18
N GLU A 90 -15.30 7.97 -13.01
CA GLU A 90 -14.90 9.38 -12.83
C GLU A 90 -14.02 9.54 -11.61
N MET A 91 -13.14 10.54 -11.62
CA MET A 91 -12.40 10.94 -10.42
C MET A 91 -13.27 11.86 -9.57
N ALA A 92 -13.85 11.31 -8.52
CA ALA A 92 -14.67 12.07 -7.58
C ALA A 92 -13.84 12.83 -6.56
N VAL A 93 -12.69 12.27 -6.16
CA VAL A 93 -11.77 12.88 -5.20
C VAL A 93 -10.34 12.71 -5.65
N GLU A 94 -9.62 13.81 -5.76
CA GLU A 94 -8.17 13.86 -5.94
C GLU A 94 -7.56 14.74 -4.83
N SER A 95 -6.51 14.26 -4.19
CA SER A 95 -5.86 14.96 -3.08
C SER A 95 -4.40 14.54 -2.99
N ASP A 96 -3.56 15.38 -2.37
CA ASP A 96 -2.21 14.99 -1.95
C ASP A 96 -2.21 14.32 -0.57
N SER A 97 -3.36 14.28 0.10
CA SER A 97 -3.53 13.72 1.42
C SER A 97 -4.24 12.37 1.37
N THR A 98 -3.54 11.31 1.74
CA THR A 98 -4.11 9.96 1.91
C THR A 98 -5.33 9.98 2.84
N ARG A 99 -5.29 10.77 3.92
CA ARG A 99 -6.42 10.89 4.86
C ARG A 99 -7.67 11.46 4.22
N THR A 100 -7.54 12.40 3.29
CA THR A 100 -8.69 12.95 2.55
C THR A 100 -9.30 11.89 1.63
N VAL A 101 -8.47 11.12 0.95
CA VAL A 101 -8.91 9.99 0.11
C VAL A 101 -9.65 8.97 0.97
N GLU A 102 -9.05 8.52 2.06
CA GLU A 102 -9.61 7.53 2.98
C GLU A 102 -10.92 8.00 3.61
N ALA A 103 -11.00 9.26 4.07
CA ALA A 103 -12.22 9.84 4.61
C ALA A 103 -13.36 9.85 3.59
N SER A 104 -13.06 10.15 2.33
CA SER A 104 -14.05 10.14 1.25
C SER A 104 -14.55 8.73 0.95
N VAL A 105 -13.68 7.74 1.02
CA VAL A 105 -14.04 6.33 0.84
C VAL A 105 -14.89 5.83 2.01
N SER A 106 -14.49 6.14 3.25
CA SER A 106 -15.23 5.73 4.45
C SER A 106 -16.64 6.38 4.54
N ALA A 107 -16.82 7.54 3.90
CA ALA A 107 -18.12 8.23 3.78
C ALA A 107 -18.99 7.72 2.60
N ASP A 108 -18.62 6.62 1.95
CA ASP A 108 -19.32 6.05 0.78
C ASP A 108 -19.46 7.02 -0.41
N LEU A 109 -18.53 7.96 -0.56
CA LEU A 109 -18.53 8.92 -1.66
C LEU A 109 -17.84 8.37 -2.92
N ALA A 110 -16.89 7.46 -2.73
CA ALA A 110 -16.08 6.87 -3.79
C ALA A 110 -15.49 5.53 -3.34
N VAL A 111 -14.85 4.82 -4.26
CA VAL A 111 -14.05 3.63 -3.98
C VAL A 111 -12.57 3.89 -4.20
N HIS A 112 -11.74 3.07 -3.58
CA HIS A 112 -10.28 3.11 -3.69
C HIS A 112 -9.71 1.71 -3.85
N THR A 113 -8.40 1.60 -4.01
CA THR A 113 -7.70 0.32 -4.04
C THR A 113 -6.48 0.34 -3.14
N VAL A 114 -6.28 -0.74 -2.42
CA VAL A 114 -5.14 -0.92 -1.53
C VAL A 114 -4.49 -2.28 -1.77
N LEU A 115 -3.31 -2.51 -1.23
CA LEU A 115 -2.74 -3.86 -1.18
C LEU A 115 -3.56 -4.72 -0.22
N ALA A 116 -3.84 -5.95 -0.59
CA ALA A 116 -4.56 -6.88 0.28
C ALA A 116 -3.82 -7.03 1.62
N GLY A 117 -4.57 -6.98 2.72
CA GLY A 117 -4.02 -7.01 4.08
C GLY A 117 -3.46 -5.67 4.58
N SER A 118 -3.65 -4.57 3.81
CA SER A 118 -3.34 -3.21 4.27
C SER A 118 -4.57 -2.31 4.30
N GLU A 119 -5.76 -2.91 4.35
CA GLU A 119 -7.02 -2.17 4.43
C GLU A 119 -7.09 -1.36 5.72
N PRO A 120 -7.31 -0.02 5.65
CA PRO A 120 -7.54 0.78 6.84
C PRO A 120 -8.79 0.32 7.62
N PRO A 121 -8.83 0.47 8.96
CA PRO A 121 -9.88 -0.10 9.81
C PRO A 121 -11.29 0.51 9.58
N TYR A 122 -11.38 1.63 8.88
CA TYR A 122 -12.63 2.33 8.55
C TYR A 122 -13.12 2.10 7.12
N VAL A 123 -12.49 1.21 6.37
CA VAL A 123 -12.96 0.73 5.06
C VAL A 123 -12.97 -0.79 5.06
N GLU A 124 -13.72 -1.39 4.14
CA GLU A 124 -13.74 -2.83 3.96
C GLU A 124 -13.46 -3.22 2.51
N ARG A 125 -12.96 -4.44 2.34
CA ARG A 125 -12.79 -5.03 1.02
C ARG A 125 -14.15 -5.25 0.37
N ILE A 126 -14.31 -4.75 -0.85
CA ILE A 126 -15.53 -4.91 -1.63
C ILE A 126 -15.60 -6.34 -2.17
N ASN A 127 -16.65 -7.07 -1.78
CA ASN A 127 -16.99 -8.33 -2.41
C ASN A 127 -17.91 -8.03 -3.62
N HIS A 128 -17.29 -7.75 -4.77
CA HIS A 128 -18.00 -7.27 -5.97
C HIS A 128 -18.59 -8.38 -6.85
N GLY A 129 -18.27 -9.67 -6.58
CA GLY A 129 -18.85 -10.78 -7.32
C GLY A 129 -18.65 -10.72 -8.85
N GLY A 130 -17.57 -10.11 -9.32
CA GLY A 130 -17.28 -9.90 -10.74
C GLY A 130 -17.81 -8.59 -11.32
N ALA A 131 -18.51 -7.74 -10.56
CA ALA A 131 -19.03 -6.44 -11.03
C ALA A 131 -17.93 -5.37 -11.20
N LEU A 132 -16.75 -5.60 -10.66
CA LEU A 132 -15.52 -4.81 -10.88
C LEU A 132 -14.43 -5.73 -11.42
N PRO A 133 -13.45 -5.21 -12.18
CA PRO A 133 -12.37 -6.01 -12.71
C PRO A 133 -11.42 -6.48 -11.61
N ASP A 134 -10.83 -7.66 -11.80
CA ASP A 134 -9.68 -8.09 -11.02
C ASP A 134 -8.49 -7.16 -11.30
N LEU A 135 -7.75 -6.86 -10.23
CA LEU A 135 -6.65 -5.93 -10.28
C LEU A 135 -5.30 -6.66 -10.32
N SER A 136 -4.27 -5.95 -10.75
CA SER A 136 -2.92 -6.48 -10.83
C SER A 136 -2.34 -6.81 -9.45
N THR A 137 -1.41 -7.75 -9.44
CA THR A 137 -0.59 -8.07 -8.28
C THR A 137 0.65 -7.17 -8.28
N MET A 138 0.89 -6.51 -7.16
CA MET A 138 2.03 -5.62 -6.96
C MET A 138 3.19 -6.36 -6.29
N LYS A 139 4.41 -5.94 -6.62
CA LYS A 139 5.64 -6.42 -5.97
C LYS A 139 6.00 -5.48 -4.84
N VAL A 140 6.19 -6.01 -3.63
CA VAL A 140 6.74 -5.27 -2.51
C VAL A 140 8.23 -5.60 -2.40
N ASN A 141 9.06 -4.56 -2.47
CA ASN A 141 10.51 -4.67 -2.56
C ASN A 141 11.17 -3.92 -1.41
N LEU A 142 12.27 -4.48 -0.92
CA LEU A 142 13.18 -3.82 0.03
C LEU A 142 14.32 -3.17 -0.76
N TYR A 143 14.48 -1.88 -0.59
CA TYR A 143 15.64 -1.11 -1.03
C TYR A 143 16.55 -0.84 0.15
N VAL A 144 17.85 -0.94 -0.08
CA VAL A 144 18.91 -0.66 0.90
C VAL A 144 19.86 0.35 0.27
N ALA A 145 20.17 1.41 1.01
CA ALA A 145 21.15 2.40 0.57
C ALA A 145 22.51 1.74 0.29
N GLN A 146 23.23 2.23 -0.73
CA GLN A 146 24.53 1.70 -1.08
C GLN A 146 25.57 2.84 -1.14
N PRO A 147 26.76 2.61 -0.54
CA PRO A 147 27.10 1.44 0.27
C PRO A 147 26.29 1.40 1.57
N ALA A 148 25.92 0.20 2.05
CA ALA A 148 25.30 0.05 3.36
C ALA A 148 26.36 0.42 4.41
N HIS A 149 26.23 1.62 4.99
CA HIS A 149 27.26 2.24 5.83
C HIS A 149 27.41 1.58 7.21
N SER A 150 26.51 0.67 7.62
CA SER A 150 26.64 0.01 8.91
C SER A 150 26.16 -1.44 8.91
N HIS A 151 26.77 -2.25 9.76
CA HIS A 151 26.33 -3.62 10.07
C HIS A 151 24.88 -3.66 10.58
N THR A 152 24.44 -2.60 11.28
CA THR A 152 23.09 -2.45 11.79
C THR A 152 22.04 -2.39 10.66
N ILE A 153 22.33 -1.63 9.59
CA ILE A 153 21.43 -1.53 8.42
C ILE A 153 21.30 -2.89 7.73
N GLN A 154 22.40 -3.61 7.58
CA GLN A 154 22.39 -4.95 6.98
C GLN A 154 21.61 -5.95 7.85
N ALA A 155 21.82 -5.91 9.18
CA ALA A 155 21.08 -6.74 10.12
C ALA A 155 19.57 -6.44 10.09
N MET A 156 19.18 -5.16 10.03
CA MET A 156 17.79 -4.75 9.89
C MET A 156 17.19 -5.25 8.58
N ALA A 157 17.89 -5.09 7.45
CA ALA A 157 17.44 -5.57 6.15
C ALA A 157 17.21 -7.09 6.16
N GLU A 158 18.12 -7.84 6.79
CA GLU A 158 17.98 -9.28 6.93
C GLU A 158 16.81 -9.68 7.84
N MET A 159 16.60 -8.96 8.94
CA MET A 159 15.43 -9.18 9.81
C MET A 159 14.12 -8.96 9.06
N ILE A 160 14.04 -7.90 8.24
CA ILE A 160 12.87 -7.62 7.40
C ILE A 160 12.66 -8.77 6.41
N ARG A 161 13.68 -9.19 5.67
CA ARG A 161 13.58 -10.31 4.72
C ARG A 161 13.04 -11.58 5.39
N ARG A 162 13.59 -11.94 6.56
CA ARG A 162 13.16 -13.12 7.31
C ARG A 162 11.73 -13.00 7.82
N ALA A 163 11.32 -11.83 8.31
CA ALA A 163 9.97 -11.61 8.79
C ALA A 163 8.93 -11.83 7.67
N TYR A 164 9.20 -11.31 6.49
CA TYR A 164 8.30 -11.49 5.34
C TYR A 164 8.37 -12.91 4.75
N ALA A 165 9.54 -13.53 4.68
CA ALA A 165 9.68 -14.92 4.23
C ALA A 165 8.92 -15.91 5.13
N GLN A 166 8.77 -15.62 6.43
CA GLN A 166 8.04 -16.44 7.40
C GLN A 166 6.54 -16.09 7.50
N GLY A 167 6.03 -15.19 6.66
CA GLY A 167 4.65 -14.69 6.73
C GLY A 167 4.35 -13.78 7.93
N LYS A 168 5.31 -13.55 8.81
CA LYS A 168 5.15 -12.75 10.03
C LYS A 168 4.96 -11.25 9.76
N GLY A 169 5.40 -10.77 8.60
CA GLY A 169 5.18 -9.38 8.18
C GLY A 169 3.70 -9.03 7.99
N ARG A 170 2.87 -10.02 7.65
CA ARG A 170 1.40 -9.88 7.51
C ARG A 170 0.68 -9.93 8.86
N ALA A 171 1.14 -10.73 9.81
CA ALA A 171 0.49 -10.93 11.10
C ALA A 171 0.60 -9.71 12.04
N VAL A 172 1.66 -8.91 11.91
CA VAL A 172 1.90 -7.76 12.82
C VAL A 172 0.90 -6.62 12.57
N VAL A 173 0.38 -6.47 11.35
CA VAL A 173 -0.64 -5.45 11.03
C VAL A 173 -1.98 -5.87 11.65
N GLN A 174 -2.37 -7.14 11.53
CA GLN A 174 -3.64 -7.65 12.07
C GLN A 174 -3.69 -7.69 13.62
N GLU A 175 -2.57 -8.02 14.29
CA GLU A 175 -2.55 -8.06 15.77
C GLU A 175 -2.62 -6.66 16.42
N ARG A 176 -2.12 -5.62 15.76
CA ARG A 176 -2.23 -4.24 16.29
C ARG A 176 -3.66 -3.70 16.20
N GLU A 177 -4.39 -4.05 15.15
CA GLU A 177 -5.79 -3.64 14.99
C GLU A 177 -6.72 -4.27 16.04
N LEU A 178 -6.51 -5.54 16.37
CA LEU A 178 -7.29 -6.24 17.40
C LEU A 178 -7.07 -5.69 18.83
N LYS A 179 -5.90 -5.13 19.14
CA LYS A 179 -5.63 -4.57 20.47
C LYS A 179 -6.12 -3.15 20.67
N LEU A 180 -6.32 -2.39 19.58
CA LEU A 180 -6.86 -1.01 19.64
C LEU A 180 -8.39 -0.97 19.75
N VAL A 181 -9.07 -2.06 19.41
CA VAL A 181 -10.54 -2.18 19.52
C VAL A 181 -10.98 -2.69 20.90
N GLN A 182 -10.05 -3.18 21.74
CA GLN A 182 -10.35 -3.72 23.06
C GLN A 182 -9.87 -2.83 24.25
N SER A 183 -9.38 -1.65 23.97
CA SER A 183 -9.00 -0.62 24.96
C SER A 183 -9.82 0.66 24.76
#